data_8dde5974a05035856804c2f626957ee4
#
_entry.id   8dde5974a05035856804c2f626957ee4
#
_cell.length_a   1.000
_cell.length_b   1.000
_cell.length_c   1.000
_cell.angle_alpha   90.00
_cell.angle_beta   90.00
_cell.angle_gamma   90.00
#
_symmetry.space_group_name_H-M   'P 1'
#
loop_
_entity.id
_entity.type
_entity.pdbx_description
1 polymer ?
#
loop_
_entity_poly.entity_id
_entity_poly.type
_entity_poly.pdbx_seq_one_letter_code
_entity_poly.pdbx_strand_id
1 'polypeptide(L)'
;MTCNCVTVEDFKAQFSRNFPYLPLWDSEKVYFEGDVVYVEPNFYESLINDNTSEVTDEESWQVANDSVDNYVTDADIERARQEAVASFNHELVNKESARLVFLYLWAFYLAYDLSLAQGGAYGNVNFPVTDVTVGSVHEGYYVPKAYLENPILGFYARNGFGLKYLNLVYSNTIGNVRVVAGWSLP
;
A
#
# COMPACT_ATOMS: atom_id res chain seq x y z
N MET A 1 -17.50 11.05 10.96
CA MET A 1 -17.53 10.14 9.77
C MET A 1 -16.62 8.99 10.10
N THR A 2 -17.15 7.80 10.21
CA THR A 2 -16.34 6.60 10.43
C THR A 2 -15.61 6.25 9.13
N CYS A 3 -14.34 5.85 9.17
CA CYS A 3 -13.55 5.37 8.02
C CYS A 3 -14.17 4.14 7.30
N ASN A 4 -15.33 3.69 7.74
CA ASN A 4 -16.08 2.58 7.15
C ASN A 4 -16.61 2.81 5.72
N CYS A 5 -16.43 4.03 5.16
CA CYS A 5 -16.88 4.34 3.81
C CYS A 5 -15.85 4.06 2.71
N VAL A 6 -14.62 3.67 3.06
CA VAL A 6 -13.56 3.34 2.08
C VAL A 6 -13.52 1.85 1.87
N THR A 7 -13.72 1.41 0.64
CA THR A 7 -13.80 -0.01 0.25
C THR A 7 -12.45 -0.52 -0.27
N VAL A 8 -12.34 -1.84 -0.45
CA VAL A 8 -11.18 -2.49 -1.08
C VAL A 8 -11.03 -2.02 -2.53
N GLU A 9 -12.15 -1.81 -3.24
CA GLU A 9 -12.16 -1.30 -4.61
C GLU A 9 -11.61 0.13 -4.69
N ASP A 10 -11.99 1.00 -3.72
CA ASP A 10 -11.42 2.35 -3.60
C ASP A 10 -9.91 2.31 -3.40
N PHE A 11 -9.43 1.36 -2.58
CA PHE A 11 -8.02 1.15 -2.33
C PHE A 11 -7.28 0.68 -3.59
N LYS A 12 -7.80 -0.35 -4.26
CA LYS A 12 -7.23 -0.88 -5.52
C LYS A 12 -7.20 0.19 -6.62
N ALA A 13 -8.26 0.99 -6.74
CA ALA A 13 -8.33 2.08 -7.70
C ALA A 13 -7.26 3.16 -7.43
N GLN A 14 -7.05 3.54 -6.15
CA GLN A 14 -6.05 4.53 -5.74
C GLN A 14 -4.62 4.05 -5.97
N PHE A 15 -4.35 2.78 -5.73
CA PHE A 15 -3.01 2.19 -5.77
C PHE A 15 -2.85 1.13 -6.86
N SER A 16 -3.56 1.26 -7.97
CA SER A 16 -3.59 0.29 -9.08
C SER A 16 -2.22 -0.03 -9.69
N ARG A 17 -1.25 0.87 -9.54
CA ARG A 17 0.13 0.71 -10.06
C ARG A 17 1.17 0.36 -8.99
N ASN A 18 0.75 0.29 -7.72
CA ASN A 18 1.69 0.19 -6.61
C ASN A 18 1.81 -1.24 -6.08
N PHE A 19 0.80 -2.06 -6.29
CA PHE A 19 0.75 -3.42 -5.78
C PHE A 19 0.40 -4.41 -6.90
N PRO A 20 1.02 -5.60 -6.93
CA PRO A 20 0.69 -6.68 -7.86
C PRO A 20 -0.57 -7.39 -7.36
N TYR A 21 -1.74 -6.88 -7.68
CA TYR A 21 -3.00 -7.51 -7.29
C TYR A 21 -3.21 -8.82 -8.04
N LEU A 22 -3.86 -9.79 -7.36
CA LEU A 22 -4.22 -11.06 -7.97
C LEU A 22 -5.09 -10.81 -9.22
N PRO A 23 -4.66 -11.24 -10.42
CA PRO A 23 -5.32 -10.93 -11.67
C PRO A 23 -6.52 -11.87 -11.89
N LEU A 24 -7.64 -11.60 -11.22
CA LEU A 24 -8.84 -12.41 -11.39
C LEU A 24 -9.36 -12.34 -12.84
N TRP A 25 -9.78 -13.50 -13.37
CA TRP A 25 -10.46 -13.55 -14.65
C TRP A 25 -11.81 -12.84 -14.60
N ASP A 26 -12.14 -12.11 -15.65
CA ASP A 26 -13.37 -11.35 -15.80
C ASP A 26 -13.95 -11.59 -17.20
N SER A 27 -15.17 -12.08 -17.29
CA SER A 27 -15.86 -12.39 -18.54
C SER A 27 -16.17 -11.16 -19.41
N GLU A 28 -16.16 -9.95 -18.84
CA GLU A 28 -16.42 -8.70 -19.56
C GLU A 28 -15.15 -8.05 -20.11
N LYS A 29 -13.97 -8.57 -19.73
CA LYS A 29 -12.68 -8.03 -20.11
C LYS A 29 -12.13 -8.71 -21.35
N VAL A 30 -11.47 -7.94 -22.21
CA VAL A 30 -10.67 -8.42 -23.35
C VAL A 30 -9.23 -8.59 -22.91
N TYR A 31 -8.65 -9.75 -23.21
CA TYR A 31 -7.28 -10.10 -22.87
C TYR A 31 -6.39 -10.15 -24.12
N PHE A 32 -5.10 -9.90 -23.91
CA PHE A 32 -4.09 -9.96 -24.97
C PHE A 32 -3.16 -11.14 -24.77
N GLU A 33 -2.49 -11.55 -25.85
CA GLU A 33 -1.47 -12.59 -25.80
C GLU A 33 -0.43 -12.29 -24.70
N GLY A 34 -0.21 -13.24 -23.79
CA GLY A 34 0.67 -13.11 -22.65
C GLY A 34 0.01 -12.54 -21.37
N ASP A 35 -1.26 -12.11 -21.42
CA ASP A 35 -1.98 -11.73 -20.21
C ASP A 35 -2.21 -12.97 -19.34
N VAL A 36 -1.89 -12.83 -18.04
CA VAL A 36 -2.10 -13.89 -17.05
C VAL A 36 -3.33 -13.58 -16.22
N VAL A 37 -4.17 -14.58 -15.98
CA VAL A 37 -5.37 -14.51 -15.14
C VAL A 37 -5.41 -15.67 -14.15
N TYR A 38 -6.08 -15.46 -13.04
CA TYR A 38 -6.29 -16.47 -12.01
C TYR A 38 -7.75 -16.93 -11.98
N VAL A 39 -7.94 -18.25 -12.10
CA VAL A 39 -9.20 -18.94 -11.82
C VAL A 39 -8.87 -20.12 -10.92
N GLU A 40 -9.35 -20.05 -9.68
CA GLU A 40 -9.01 -21.00 -8.62
C GLU A 40 -9.12 -22.47 -9.07
N PRO A 41 -8.08 -23.27 -8.89
CA PRO A 41 -6.82 -22.99 -8.19
C PRO A 41 -5.64 -22.65 -9.13
N ASN A 42 -5.87 -22.37 -10.40
CA ASN A 42 -4.82 -22.29 -11.44
C ASN A 42 -4.71 -20.87 -12.03
N PHE A 43 -3.51 -20.61 -12.56
CA PHE A 43 -3.26 -19.47 -13.43
C PHE A 43 -3.34 -19.89 -14.89
N TYR A 44 -3.83 -18.98 -15.74
CA TYR A 44 -3.96 -19.19 -17.17
C TYR A 44 -3.35 -18.00 -17.91
N GLU A 45 -2.64 -18.29 -19.00
CA GLU A 45 -2.05 -17.28 -19.87
C GLU A 45 -2.81 -17.29 -21.20
N SER A 46 -3.18 -16.11 -21.69
CA SER A 46 -3.84 -15.95 -22.99
C SER A 46 -2.87 -16.21 -24.13
N LEU A 47 -3.27 -17.06 -25.08
CA LEU A 47 -2.49 -17.43 -26.26
C LEU A 47 -2.75 -16.51 -27.46
N ILE A 48 -3.81 -15.71 -27.42
CA ILE A 48 -4.27 -14.89 -28.54
C ILE A 48 -4.56 -13.46 -28.11
N ASN A 49 -4.51 -12.54 -29.06
CA ASN A 49 -4.98 -11.17 -28.86
C ASN A 49 -6.51 -11.10 -28.97
N ASP A 50 -7.08 -10.08 -28.35
CA ASP A 50 -8.53 -9.85 -28.31
C ASP A 50 -9.33 -11.06 -27.78
N ASN A 51 -8.73 -11.79 -26.83
CA ASN A 51 -9.30 -12.99 -26.24
C ASN A 51 -10.47 -12.62 -25.32
N THR A 52 -11.64 -13.14 -25.65
CA THR A 52 -12.88 -13.03 -24.84
C THR A 52 -13.43 -14.41 -24.46
N SER A 53 -12.66 -15.47 -24.74
CA SER A 53 -13.05 -16.86 -24.49
C SER A 53 -13.02 -17.17 -23.00
N GLU A 54 -13.80 -18.16 -22.58
CA GLU A 54 -13.67 -18.73 -21.24
C GLU A 54 -12.32 -19.46 -21.08
N VAL A 55 -11.77 -19.47 -19.87
CA VAL A 55 -10.47 -20.11 -19.56
C VAL A 55 -10.44 -21.62 -19.80
N THR A 56 -11.60 -22.24 -20.04
CA THR A 56 -11.76 -23.64 -20.43
C THR A 56 -11.45 -23.92 -21.90
N ASP A 57 -11.29 -22.90 -22.71
CA ASP A 57 -10.94 -22.99 -24.13
C ASP A 57 -9.43 -23.15 -24.28
N GLU A 58 -8.97 -24.38 -24.50
CA GLU A 58 -7.55 -24.75 -24.64
C GLU A 58 -6.87 -24.17 -25.91
N GLU A 59 -7.64 -23.69 -26.90
CA GLU A 59 -7.08 -23.02 -28.07
C GLU A 59 -6.71 -21.55 -27.76
N SER A 60 -7.40 -20.94 -26.78
CA SER A 60 -7.23 -19.54 -26.39
C SER A 60 -6.45 -19.35 -25.10
N TRP A 61 -6.37 -20.39 -24.25
CA TRP A 61 -5.72 -20.33 -22.94
C TRP A 61 -4.82 -21.52 -22.68
N GLN A 62 -3.71 -21.30 -21.99
CA GLN A 62 -2.86 -22.36 -21.44
C GLN A 62 -2.68 -22.18 -19.93
N VAL A 63 -2.43 -23.28 -19.23
CA VAL A 63 -2.11 -23.23 -17.79
C VAL A 63 -0.74 -22.56 -17.61
N ALA A 64 -0.70 -21.49 -16.84
CA ALA A 64 0.52 -20.77 -16.50
C ALA A 64 1.12 -21.30 -15.20
N ASN A 65 2.45 -21.32 -15.13
CA ASN A 65 3.17 -21.68 -13.91
C ASN A 65 3.43 -20.43 -13.05
N ASP A 66 2.44 -20.03 -12.28
CA ASP A 66 2.55 -18.89 -11.34
C ASP A 66 2.01 -19.28 -9.97
N SER A 67 2.23 -18.43 -8.96
CA SER A 67 1.81 -18.67 -7.58
C SER A 67 1.04 -17.46 -7.03
N VAL A 68 0.00 -17.75 -6.26
CA VAL A 68 -0.76 -16.73 -5.50
C VAL A 68 0.15 -15.93 -4.57
N ASP A 69 1.24 -16.52 -4.09
CA ASP A 69 2.22 -15.86 -3.21
C ASP A 69 2.95 -14.67 -3.88
N ASN A 70 2.92 -14.59 -5.22
CA ASN A 70 3.48 -13.47 -5.98
C ASN A 70 2.54 -12.24 -6.01
N TYR A 71 1.30 -12.40 -5.56
CA TYR A 71 0.26 -11.39 -5.67
C TYR A 71 -0.32 -10.98 -4.32
N VAL A 72 -0.92 -9.80 -4.32
CA VAL A 72 -1.68 -9.28 -3.19
C VAL A 72 -3.13 -9.74 -3.31
N THR A 73 -3.61 -10.45 -2.29
CA THR A 73 -4.99 -10.93 -2.21
C THR A 73 -5.90 -9.92 -1.50
N ASP A 74 -7.21 -10.05 -1.68
CA ASP A 74 -8.18 -9.24 -0.95
C ASP A 74 -8.12 -9.47 0.56
N ALA A 75 -7.71 -10.68 0.98
CA ALA A 75 -7.50 -11.01 2.38
C ALA A 75 -6.33 -10.22 2.99
N ASP A 76 -5.24 -10.02 2.24
CA ASP A 76 -4.11 -9.21 2.69
C ASP A 76 -4.50 -7.74 2.81
N ILE A 77 -5.24 -7.23 1.81
CA ILE A 77 -5.75 -5.87 1.80
C ILE A 77 -6.66 -5.64 3.02
N GLU A 78 -7.60 -6.55 3.30
CA GLU A 78 -8.53 -6.39 4.42
C GLU A 78 -7.83 -6.52 5.78
N ARG A 79 -6.82 -7.38 5.93
CA ARG A 79 -5.99 -7.46 7.14
C ARG A 79 -5.29 -6.14 7.43
N ALA A 80 -4.60 -5.59 6.43
CA ALA A 80 -3.94 -4.29 6.55
C ALA A 80 -4.95 -3.15 6.83
N ARG A 81 -6.19 -3.26 6.32
CA ARG A 81 -7.26 -2.31 6.64
C ARG A 81 -7.62 -2.32 8.12
N GLN A 82 -7.71 -3.49 8.73
CA GLN A 82 -8.03 -3.62 10.15
C GLN A 82 -6.97 -2.94 11.01
N GLU A 83 -5.69 -3.08 10.68
CA GLU A 83 -4.60 -2.40 11.36
C GLU A 83 -4.66 -0.88 11.16
N ALA A 84 -4.94 -0.44 9.93
CA ALA A 84 -5.12 0.98 9.65
C ALA A 84 -6.29 1.58 10.43
N VAL A 85 -7.43 0.88 10.53
CA VAL A 85 -8.59 1.32 11.32
C VAL A 85 -8.25 1.44 12.81
N ALA A 86 -7.51 0.47 13.35
CA ALA A 86 -7.09 0.47 14.76
C ALA A 86 -6.12 1.61 15.10
N SER A 87 -5.33 2.06 14.11
CA SER A 87 -4.30 3.09 14.29
C SER A 87 -4.74 4.49 13.86
N PHE A 88 -5.86 4.60 13.15
CA PHE A 88 -6.29 5.88 12.58
C PHE A 88 -6.93 6.79 13.63
N ASN A 89 -6.32 7.96 13.84
CA ASN A 89 -6.89 9.01 14.66
C ASN A 89 -7.53 10.11 13.79
N HIS A 90 -8.84 10.12 13.73
CA HIS A 90 -9.63 11.06 12.94
C HIS A 90 -9.58 12.51 13.46
N GLU A 91 -9.16 12.73 14.72
CA GLU A 91 -9.04 14.05 15.31
C GLU A 91 -7.82 14.83 14.76
N LEU A 92 -6.83 14.11 14.25
CA LEU A 92 -5.61 14.69 13.68
C LEU A 92 -5.78 15.15 12.23
N VAL A 93 -6.96 14.92 11.60
CA VAL A 93 -7.15 15.11 10.17
C VAL A 93 -8.43 15.88 9.87
N ASN A 94 -8.37 16.76 8.88
CA ASN A 94 -9.56 17.44 8.35
C ASN A 94 -10.49 16.43 7.66
N LYS A 95 -11.81 16.68 7.71
CA LYS A 95 -12.81 15.83 7.06
C LYS A 95 -12.56 15.63 5.57
N GLU A 96 -12.06 16.65 4.89
CA GLU A 96 -11.79 16.64 3.45
C GLU A 96 -10.59 15.73 3.08
N SER A 97 -9.56 15.72 3.92
CA SER A 97 -8.35 14.92 3.69
C SER A 97 -8.39 13.54 4.36
N ALA A 98 -9.35 13.29 5.26
CA ALA A 98 -9.41 12.08 6.07
C ALA A 98 -9.40 10.79 5.23
N ARG A 99 -10.14 10.78 4.09
CA ARG A 99 -10.15 9.64 3.17
C ARG A 99 -8.76 9.35 2.60
N LEU A 100 -8.08 10.37 2.12
CA LEU A 100 -6.75 10.23 1.51
C LEU A 100 -5.71 9.82 2.55
N VAL A 101 -5.72 10.43 3.72
CA VAL A 101 -4.82 10.09 4.83
C VAL A 101 -5.01 8.63 5.26
N PHE A 102 -6.27 8.18 5.38
CA PHE A 102 -6.58 6.80 5.72
C PHE A 102 -6.09 5.82 4.65
N LEU A 103 -6.26 6.12 3.35
CA LEU A 103 -5.75 5.28 2.27
C LEU A 103 -4.23 5.13 2.30
N TYR A 104 -3.47 6.19 2.60
CA TYR A 104 -2.01 6.08 2.75
C TYR A 104 -1.59 5.31 4.00
N LEU A 105 -2.33 5.42 5.10
CA LEU A 105 -2.11 4.60 6.29
C LEU A 105 -2.35 3.11 6.00
N TRP A 106 -3.43 2.82 5.30
CA TRP A 106 -3.76 1.45 4.86
C TRP A 106 -2.67 0.88 3.93
N ALA A 107 -2.23 1.65 2.92
CA ALA A 107 -1.15 1.25 2.03
C ALA A 107 0.19 1.06 2.76
N PHE A 108 0.44 1.84 3.83
CA PHE A 108 1.60 1.66 4.70
C PHE A 108 1.58 0.27 5.35
N TYR A 109 0.47 -0.12 5.98
CA TYR A 109 0.37 -1.41 6.65
C TYR A 109 0.45 -2.56 5.65
N LEU A 110 -0.23 -2.48 4.51
CA LEU A 110 -0.14 -3.51 3.48
C LEU A 110 1.31 -3.71 3.01
N ALA A 111 2.00 -2.63 2.65
CA ALA A 111 3.40 -2.72 2.21
C ALA A 111 4.33 -3.23 3.32
N TYR A 112 4.05 -2.90 4.57
CA TYR A 112 4.78 -3.38 5.74
C TYR A 112 4.58 -4.88 5.94
N ASP A 113 3.34 -5.37 5.91
CA ASP A 113 3.00 -6.79 6.06
C ASP A 113 3.60 -7.64 4.94
N LEU A 114 3.52 -7.18 3.69
CA LEU A 114 4.13 -7.85 2.56
C LEU A 114 5.67 -7.94 2.71
N SER A 115 6.31 -6.90 3.23
CA SER A 115 7.75 -6.92 3.48
C SER A 115 8.15 -7.91 4.59
N LEU A 116 7.30 -8.06 5.61
CA LEU A 116 7.49 -9.08 6.65
C LEU A 116 7.27 -10.49 6.10
N ALA A 117 6.26 -10.69 5.27
CA ALA A 117 5.96 -11.99 4.67
C ALA A 117 7.11 -12.49 3.78
N GLN A 118 7.73 -11.62 2.98
CA GLN A 118 8.91 -11.96 2.17
C GLN A 118 10.11 -12.41 3.00
N GLY A 119 10.28 -11.88 4.21
CA GLY A 119 11.34 -12.27 5.14
C GLY A 119 11.03 -13.52 5.96
N GLY A 120 9.82 -14.08 5.86
CA GLY A 120 9.35 -15.20 6.67
C GLY A 120 9.32 -14.86 8.17
N ALA A 121 9.39 -15.88 9.04
CA ALA A 121 9.37 -15.72 10.50
C ALA A 121 10.54 -14.86 11.05
N TYR A 122 11.56 -14.64 10.26
CA TYR A 122 12.73 -13.82 10.56
C TYR A 122 12.77 -12.53 9.72
N GLY A 123 11.63 -12.11 9.17
CA GLY A 123 11.52 -10.92 8.34
C GLY A 123 12.21 -9.72 8.98
N ASN A 124 13.15 -9.15 8.25
CA ASN A 124 13.93 -8.02 8.74
C ASN A 124 13.02 -6.79 8.82
N VAL A 125 12.97 -6.23 10.01
CA VAL A 125 12.36 -4.91 10.22
C VAL A 125 13.27 -3.89 9.56
N ASN A 126 12.88 -3.42 8.38
CA ASN A 126 13.64 -2.40 7.68
C ASN A 126 13.52 -1.07 8.42
N PHE A 127 14.61 -0.69 9.11
CA PHE A 127 14.78 0.69 9.57
C PHE A 127 15.21 1.56 8.39
N PRO A 128 14.93 2.89 8.43
CA PRO A 128 15.48 3.81 7.44
C PRO A 128 17.01 3.63 7.34
N VAL A 129 17.47 3.27 6.16
CA VAL A 129 18.91 3.08 5.93
C VAL A 129 19.56 4.45 5.82
N THR A 130 20.56 4.73 6.66
CA THR A 130 21.31 6.00 6.62
C THR A 130 22.51 5.91 5.70
N ASP A 131 23.08 4.72 5.54
CA ASP A 131 24.30 4.50 4.78
C ASP A 131 24.25 3.16 4.04
N VAL A 132 24.65 3.16 2.77
CA VAL A 132 24.85 1.95 1.98
C VAL A 132 26.27 1.99 1.41
N THR A 133 27.04 0.94 1.65
CA THR A 133 28.36 0.78 1.05
C THR A 133 28.38 -0.47 0.17
N VAL A 134 28.66 -0.29 -1.13
CA VAL A 134 28.83 -1.37 -2.08
C VAL A 134 30.20 -1.25 -2.73
N GLY A 135 31.12 -2.09 -2.32
CA GLY A 135 32.53 -2.02 -2.76
C GLY A 135 33.20 -0.71 -2.31
N SER A 136 33.62 0.10 -3.26
CA SER A 136 34.25 1.42 -3.02
C SER A 136 33.26 2.59 -3.08
N VAL A 137 31.99 2.31 -3.34
CA VAL A 137 30.94 3.34 -3.42
C VAL A 137 30.22 3.42 -2.08
N HIS A 138 30.18 4.62 -1.50
CA HIS A 138 29.47 4.94 -0.29
C HIS A 138 28.36 5.94 -0.62
N GLU A 139 27.10 5.56 -0.37
CA GLU A 139 25.94 6.44 -0.49
C GLU A 139 25.36 6.69 0.90
N GLY A 140 25.38 7.95 1.33
CA GLY A 140 24.75 8.40 2.55
C GLY A 140 23.38 9.01 2.27
N TYR A 141 22.36 8.58 3.00
CA TYR A 141 21.01 9.14 2.93
C TYR A 141 20.76 10.01 4.17
N TYR A 142 20.32 11.23 3.95
CA TYR A 142 19.93 12.08 5.07
C TYR A 142 18.56 11.64 5.59
N VAL A 143 18.55 10.98 6.74
CA VAL A 143 17.33 10.71 7.50
C VAL A 143 17.19 11.78 8.59
N PRO A 144 16.10 12.56 8.61
CA PRO A 144 15.90 13.56 9.66
C PRO A 144 15.99 12.94 11.05
N LYS A 145 16.76 13.59 11.93
CA LYS A 145 17.02 13.10 13.30
C LYS A 145 15.74 12.80 14.09
N ALA A 146 14.69 13.58 13.87
CA ALA A 146 13.37 13.34 14.46
C ALA A 146 12.79 11.95 14.16
N TYR A 147 13.05 11.37 12.98
CA TYR A 147 12.59 10.02 12.63
C TYR A 147 13.45 8.93 13.31
N LEU A 148 14.70 9.22 13.62
CA LEU A 148 15.58 8.28 14.31
C LEU A 148 15.34 8.26 15.82
N GLU A 149 14.98 9.40 16.40
CA GLU A 149 14.81 9.55 17.85
C GLU A 149 13.37 9.27 18.34
N ASN A 150 12.38 9.39 17.45
CA ASN A 150 11.00 9.12 17.78
C ASN A 150 10.55 7.77 17.22
N PRO A 151 10.27 6.76 18.08
CA PRO A 151 9.88 5.42 17.62
C PRO A 151 8.64 5.39 16.74
N ILE A 152 7.67 6.28 16.99
CA ILE A 152 6.42 6.36 16.20
C ILE A 152 6.72 6.89 14.81
N LEU A 153 7.48 7.98 14.71
CA LEU A 153 7.86 8.55 13.41
C LEU A 153 8.78 7.59 12.64
N GLY A 154 9.72 6.94 13.33
CA GLY A 154 10.59 5.91 12.78
C GLY A 154 9.82 4.71 12.26
N PHE A 155 8.73 4.32 12.91
CA PHE A 155 7.86 3.24 12.44
C PHE A 155 7.22 3.59 11.09
N TYR A 156 6.56 4.73 10.97
CA TYR A 156 5.93 5.14 9.71
C TYR A 156 6.94 5.53 8.61
N ALA A 157 8.17 5.89 8.97
CA ALA A 157 9.22 6.23 8.00
C ALA A 157 9.84 5.01 7.28
N ARG A 158 9.38 3.78 7.57
CA ARG A 158 9.94 2.54 6.98
C ARG A 158 9.64 2.35 5.50
N ASN A 159 8.58 2.98 5.00
CA ASN A 159 8.28 2.95 3.57
C ASN A 159 7.70 4.28 3.08
N GLY A 160 7.63 4.44 1.75
CA GLY A 160 7.17 5.68 1.11
C GLY A 160 5.71 6.03 1.42
N PHE A 161 4.83 5.04 1.65
CA PHE A 161 3.43 5.27 2.00
C PHE A 161 3.30 5.87 3.40
N GLY A 162 4.07 5.36 4.36
CA GLY A 162 4.11 5.91 5.72
C GLY A 162 4.68 7.33 5.77
N LEU A 163 5.73 7.64 5.00
CA LEU A 163 6.22 9.02 4.85
C LEU A 163 5.14 9.95 4.26
N LYS A 164 4.40 9.48 3.27
CA LYS A 164 3.31 10.24 2.68
C LYS A 164 2.18 10.47 3.68
N TYR A 165 1.82 9.43 4.46
CA TYR A 165 0.87 9.54 5.56
C TYR A 165 1.30 10.62 6.57
N LEU A 166 2.55 10.55 7.06
CA LEU A 166 3.08 11.55 8.00
C LEU A 166 3.02 12.97 7.44
N ASN A 167 3.42 13.17 6.18
CA ASN A 167 3.37 14.48 5.54
C ASN A 167 1.95 15.03 5.47
N LEU A 168 0.96 14.19 5.16
CA LEU A 168 -0.45 14.59 5.13
C LEU A 168 -0.98 14.94 6.52
N VAL A 169 -0.64 14.15 7.55
CA VAL A 169 -1.03 14.43 8.94
C VAL A 169 -0.39 15.72 9.42
N TYR A 170 0.90 15.92 9.22
CA TYR A 170 1.61 17.15 9.62
C TYR A 170 1.06 18.39 8.91
N SER A 171 0.78 18.31 7.61
CA SER A 171 0.19 19.43 6.88
C SER A 171 -1.17 19.83 7.45
N ASN A 172 -1.99 18.87 7.87
CA ASN A 172 -3.27 19.13 8.51
C ASN A 172 -3.12 19.72 9.90
N THR A 173 -2.12 19.28 10.67
CA THR A 173 -1.89 19.72 12.04
C THR A 173 -1.31 21.13 12.07
N ILE A 174 -0.31 21.43 11.25
CA ILE A 174 0.36 22.73 11.17
C ILE A 174 -0.58 23.80 10.60
N GLY A 175 -1.37 23.47 9.57
CA GLY A 175 -2.33 24.40 8.97
C GLY A 175 -3.51 24.78 9.90
N ASN A 176 -3.74 24.01 10.95
CA ASN A 176 -4.82 24.23 11.92
C ASN A 176 -4.38 24.93 13.22
N VAL A 177 -3.12 25.37 13.33
CA VAL A 177 -2.68 26.19 14.47
C VAL A 177 -3.37 27.56 14.41
N ARG A 178 -4.51 27.70 15.07
CA ARG A 178 -5.12 28.99 15.34
C ARG A 178 -4.33 29.65 16.46
N VAL A 179 -3.54 30.66 16.13
CA VAL A 179 -2.99 31.57 17.14
C VAL A 179 -4.16 32.33 17.76
N VAL A 180 -4.62 31.89 18.94
CA VAL A 180 -5.53 32.68 19.74
C VAL A 180 -4.66 33.80 20.35
N ALA A 181 -4.71 34.97 19.74
CA ALA A 181 -4.13 36.16 20.37
C ALA A 181 -4.89 36.42 21.67
N GLY A 182 -4.28 36.02 22.77
CA GLY A 182 -4.78 36.40 24.11
C GLY A 182 -4.65 37.89 24.29
N TRP A 183 -5.75 38.59 24.35
CA TRP A 183 -5.78 39.95 24.84
C TRP A 183 -5.58 39.88 26.35
N SER A 184 -4.41 40.27 26.83
CA SER A 184 -4.26 40.63 28.22
C SER A 184 -4.89 42.03 28.40
N LEU A 185 -6.04 42.09 29.02
CA LEU A 185 -6.57 43.33 29.52
C LEU A 185 -5.68 43.84 30.69
N PRO A 186 -5.41 45.14 30.75
CA PRO A 186 -4.60 45.73 31.82
C PRO A 186 -5.26 45.63 33.19
#